data_3faf9a30fcd022087e643943a22bead2
#
_entry.id   3faf9a30fcd022087e643943a22bead2
#
_cell.length_a   1.000
_cell.length_b   1.000
_cell.length_c   1.000
_cell.angle_alpha   90.00
_cell.angle_beta   90.00
_cell.angle_gamma   90.00
#
_symmetry.space_group_name_H-M   'P 1'
#
loop_
_entity.id
_entity.type
_entity.pdbx_description
1 polymer ?
#
loop_
_entity_poly.entity_id
_entity_poly.type
_entity_poly.pdbx_seq_one_letter_code
_entity_poly.pdbx_strand_id
1 'polypeptide(L)'
;MSKSFDRPTWDEYFMLQAELAKLRSNCITRQVGAVIVRENRQIATGYNGTPPGVKNCFEGGCKRCQLRMEGKVASGEGLDRCLCNHAEANAIMHCAILGVGSGTKDSTMYTTFVTCLECSKMAITIGIKRIVCLGSYPETDYELLREAGLQVVVLDKNRINHWIMVLLEEPNANLVPK
;
A
#
# COMPACT_ATOMS: atom_id res chain seq x y z
N MET A 1 31.25 -23.53 6.16
CA MET A 1 29.80 -23.24 6.10
C MET A 1 29.66 -21.85 5.51
N SER A 2 29.20 -21.73 4.26
CA SER A 2 28.94 -20.41 3.67
C SER A 2 27.78 -19.76 4.46
N LYS A 3 28.02 -18.63 5.10
CA LYS A 3 26.92 -17.81 5.64
C LYS A 3 26.05 -17.43 4.45
N SER A 4 24.85 -18.01 4.33
CA SER A 4 23.89 -17.54 3.35
C SER A 4 23.57 -16.08 3.71
N PHE A 5 23.85 -15.17 2.80
CA PHE A 5 23.46 -13.76 2.96
C PHE A 5 21.93 -13.70 2.83
N ASP A 6 21.23 -13.55 3.95
CA ASP A 6 19.78 -13.38 3.97
C ASP A 6 19.43 -11.94 3.56
N ARG A 7 18.54 -11.81 2.61
CA ARG A 7 18.02 -10.52 2.14
C ARG A 7 16.54 -10.65 1.80
N PRO A 8 15.75 -9.56 1.87
CA PRO A 8 14.35 -9.60 1.49
C PRO A 8 14.20 -10.00 0.02
N THR A 9 13.18 -10.78 -0.30
CA THR A 9 12.70 -10.96 -1.66
C THR A 9 12.24 -9.61 -2.24
N TRP A 10 12.09 -9.50 -3.56
CA TRP A 10 11.57 -8.29 -4.17
C TRP A 10 10.18 -7.91 -3.63
N ASP A 11 9.33 -8.88 -3.35
CA ASP A 11 8.01 -8.64 -2.78
C ASP A 11 8.10 -8.09 -1.34
N GLU A 12 8.96 -8.68 -0.51
CA GLU A 12 9.20 -8.18 0.84
C GLU A 12 9.80 -6.77 0.81
N TYR A 13 10.77 -6.52 -0.07
CA TYR A 13 11.43 -5.22 -0.20
C TYR A 13 10.45 -4.11 -0.60
N PHE A 14 9.61 -4.32 -1.62
CA PHE A 14 8.64 -3.31 -2.02
C PHE A 14 7.46 -3.19 -1.05
N MET A 15 7.12 -4.25 -0.34
CA MET A 15 6.15 -4.16 0.75
C MET A 15 6.67 -3.31 1.91
N LEU A 16 7.96 -3.40 2.25
CA LEU A 16 8.59 -2.50 3.25
C LEU A 16 8.52 -1.03 2.81
N GLN A 17 8.67 -0.74 1.53
CA GLN A 17 8.49 0.63 1.01
C GLN A 17 7.03 1.09 1.14
N ALA A 18 6.06 0.21 0.91
CA ALA A 18 4.64 0.53 1.14
C ALA A 18 4.35 0.76 2.64
N GLU A 19 4.94 -0.04 3.53
CA GLU A 19 4.86 0.15 4.98
C GLU A 19 5.48 1.50 5.41
N LEU A 20 6.60 1.89 4.81
CA LEU A 20 7.20 3.22 5.05
C LEU A 20 6.30 4.35 4.55
N ALA A 21 5.73 4.21 3.35
CA ALA A 21 4.80 5.19 2.79
C ALA A 21 3.57 5.39 3.68
N LYS A 22 3.06 4.33 4.30
CA LYS A 22 1.94 4.34 5.24
C LYS A 22 2.13 5.33 6.38
N LEU A 23 3.35 5.56 6.85
CA LEU A 23 3.67 6.49 7.94
C LEU A 23 3.32 7.95 7.62
N ARG A 24 3.14 8.29 6.35
CA ARG A 24 2.70 9.62 5.89
C ARG A 24 1.19 9.79 5.88
N SER A 25 0.42 8.74 6.12
CA SER A 25 -1.04 8.81 6.15
C SER A 25 -1.53 9.80 7.20
N ASN A 26 -2.50 10.64 6.83
CA ASN A 26 -3.19 11.53 7.77
C ASN A 26 -4.56 10.97 8.24
N CYS A 27 -4.91 9.74 7.86
CA CYS A 27 -6.18 9.11 8.22
C CYS A 27 -6.15 8.58 9.66
N ILE A 28 -7.15 8.97 10.47
CA ILE A 28 -7.25 8.58 11.89
C ILE A 28 -7.79 7.16 12.11
N THR A 29 -8.35 6.51 11.08
CA THR A 29 -8.99 5.19 11.26
C THR A 29 -8.14 4.03 10.79
N ARG A 30 -7.48 4.14 9.66
CA ARG A 30 -6.56 3.13 9.11
C ARG A 30 -5.53 3.81 8.25
N GLN A 31 -4.27 3.59 8.54
CA GLN A 31 -3.17 4.02 7.70
C GLN A 31 -2.85 2.94 6.68
N VAL A 32 -2.76 3.34 5.42
CA VAL A 32 -2.43 2.47 4.28
C VAL A 32 -1.37 3.15 3.44
N GLY A 33 -0.43 2.38 2.94
CA GLY A 33 0.57 2.80 1.97
C GLY A 33 0.53 1.90 0.75
N ALA A 34 0.86 2.45 -0.41
CA ALA A 34 0.95 1.71 -1.67
C ALA A 34 2.16 2.18 -2.49
N VAL A 35 2.77 1.26 -3.21
CA VAL A 35 3.80 1.57 -4.22
C VAL A 35 3.48 0.83 -5.51
N ILE A 36 3.73 1.47 -6.66
CA ILE A 36 3.63 0.86 -7.97
C ILE A 36 5.04 0.62 -8.49
N VAL A 37 5.29 -0.60 -8.95
CA VAL A 37 6.62 -1.08 -9.34
C VAL A 37 6.56 -1.72 -10.73
N ARG A 38 7.50 -1.37 -11.57
CA ARG A 38 7.74 -2.02 -12.86
C ARG A 38 9.20 -2.40 -12.99
N GLU A 39 9.48 -3.63 -13.43
CA GLU A 39 10.86 -4.11 -13.66
C GLU A 39 11.79 -3.86 -12.45
N ASN A 40 11.29 -4.17 -11.24
CA ASN A 40 11.96 -3.91 -9.97
C ASN A 40 12.39 -2.44 -9.77
N ARG A 41 11.63 -1.49 -10.32
CA ARG A 41 11.78 -0.06 -10.09
C ARG A 41 10.47 0.53 -9.59
N GLN A 42 10.53 1.22 -8.46
CA GLN A 42 9.38 1.98 -7.96
C GLN A 42 9.13 3.17 -8.89
N ILE A 43 7.90 3.27 -9.41
CA ILE A 43 7.48 4.36 -10.29
C ILE A 43 6.54 5.34 -9.60
N ALA A 44 5.80 4.92 -8.59
CA ALA A 44 4.94 5.80 -7.81
C ALA A 44 4.75 5.28 -6.39
N THR A 45 4.40 6.21 -5.49
CA THR A 45 4.07 5.96 -4.08
C THR A 45 2.78 6.67 -3.74
N GLY A 46 1.95 6.04 -2.91
CA GLY A 46 0.75 6.64 -2.35
C GLY A 46 0.56 6.27 -0.89
N TYR A 47 -0.10 7.13 -0.17
CA TYR A 47 -0.62 6.87 1.19
C TYR A 47 -2.00 7.49 1.29
N ASN A 48 -2.85 6.94 2.16
CA ASN A 48 -4.20 7.45 2.26
C ASN A 48 -4.29 8.72 3.11
N GLY A 49 -5.18 9.62 2.71
CA GLY A 49 -5.37 10.90 3.38
C GLY A 49 -6.26 11.84 2.59
N THR A 50 -6.65 12.95 3.23
CA THR A 50 -7.40 14.02 2.54
C THR A 50 -6.56 14.63 1.42
N PRO A 51 -7.22 15.08 0.32
CA PRO A 51 -6.52 15.73 -0.78
C PRO A 51 -5.74 17.00 -0.36
N PRO A 52 -4.72 17.40 -1.12
CA PRO A 52 -4.03 18.67 -0.90
C PRO A 52 -5.00 19.86 -0.85
N GLY A 53 -4.78 20.78 0.09
CA GLY A 53 -5.64 21.94 0.30
C GLY A 53 -6.89 21.66 1.15
N VAL A 54 -7.20 20.40 1.45
CA VAL A 54 -8.29 20.03 2.37
C VAL A 54 -7.70 19.80 3.76
N LYS A 55 -8.47 20.17 4.80
CA LYS A 55 -8.12 19.96 6.21
C LYS A 55 -7.77 18.48 6.44
N ASN A 56 -6.67 18.23 7.14
CA ASN A 56 -6.22 16.86 7.42
C ASN A 56 -7.27 16.05 8.20
N CYS A 57 -7.32 14.74 7.95
CA CYS A 57 -8.27 13.86 8.62
C CYS A 57 -8.09 13.90 10.14
N PHE A 58 -6.85 13.89 10.66
CA PHE A 58 -6.55 13.96 12.09
C PHE A 58 -6.90 15.32 12.72
N GLU A 59 -7.06 16.37 11.90
CA GLU A 59 -7.53 17.68 12.33
C GLU A 59 -9.06 17.82 12.24
N GLY A 60 -9.76 16.75 11.90
CA GLY A 60 -11.21 16.73 11.76
C GLY A 60 -11.71 16.93 10.32
N GLY A 61 -10.84 16.85 9.30
CA GLY A 61 -11.21 17.06 7.91
C GLY A 61 -12.14 16.00 7.32
N CYS A 62 -12.21 14.81 7.90
CA CYS A 62 -13.06 13.73 7.39
C CYS A 62 -14.13 13.31 8.41
N LYS A 63 -15.37 13.75 8.20
CA LYS A 63 -16.50 13.43 9.08
C LYS A 63 -16.77 11.92 9.20
N ARG A 64 -16.64 11.18 8.11
CA ARG A 64 -16.82 9.72 8.11
C ARG A 64 -15.82 9.03 9.03
N CYS A 65 -14.53 9.43 8.99
CA CYS A 65 -13.51 8.87 9.85
C CYS A 65 -13.75 9.19 11.33
N GLN A 66 -14.25 10.39 11.64
CA GLN A 66 -14.66 10.76 13.00
C GLN A 66 -15.80 9.86 13.50
N LEU A 67 -16.87 9.70 12.71
CA LEU A 67 -18.00 8.84 13.07
C LEU A 67 -17.57 7.39 13.29
N ARG A 68 -16.56 6.93 12.54
CA ARG A 68 -15.99 5.59 12.75
C ARG A 68 -15.22 5.49 14.07
N MET A 69 -14.45 6.50 14.44
CA MET A 69 -13.75 6.52 15.73
C MET A 69 -14.73 6.57 16.90
N GLU A 70 -15.90 7.18 16.70
CA GLU A 70 -17.01 7.19 17.65
C GLU A 70 -17.83 5.88 17.66
N GLY A 71 -17.49 4.88 16.85
CA GLY A 71 -18.21 3.61 16.72
C GLY A 71 -19.57 3.70 16.00
N LYS A 72 -19.87 4.82 15.34
CA LYS A 72 -21.15 5.07 14.64
C LYS A 72 -21.17 4.56 13.20
N VAL A 73 -20.03 4.18 12.65
CA VAL A 73 -19.85 3.67 11.28
C VAL A 73 -18.90 2.48 11.33
N ALA A 74 -19.29 1.36 10.70
CA ALA A 74 -18.48 0.14 10.66
C ALA A 74 -17.29 0.24 9.70
N SER A 75 -16.36 -0.72 9.77
CA SER A 75 -15.27 -0.85 8.80
C SER A 75 -15.81 -1.20 7.41
N GLY A 76 -15.40 -0.46 6.39
CA GLY A 76 -15.90 -0.67 5.01
C GLY A 76 -17.17 0.09 4.67
N GLU A 77 -17.95 0.52 5.68
CA GLU A 77 -19.20 1.23 5.49
C GLU A 77 -18.96 2.72 5.15
N GLY A 78 -19.76 3.28 4.22
CA GLY A 78 -19.76 4.70 3.85
C GLY A 78 -18.43 5.19 3.27
N LEU A 79 -17.72 4.33 2.53
CA LEU A 79 -16.44 4.69 1.88
C LEU A 79 -16.63 5.78 0.82
N ASP A 80 -17.80 5.84 0.18
CA ASP A 80 -18.23 6.88 -0.76
C ASP A 80 -18.25 8.29 -0.16
N ARG A 81 -18.39 8.39 1.18
CA ARG A 81 -18.39 9.64 1.95
C ARG A 81 -17.05 9.97 2.60
N CYS A 82 -16.06 9.09 2.40
CA CYS A 82 -14.73 9.30 2.96
C CYS A 82 -13.97 10.33 2.15
N LEU A 83 -13.53 11.42 2.79
CA LEU A 83 -12.72 12.44 2.11
C LEU A 83 -11.24 12.03 1.97
N CYS A 84 -10.83 10.95 2.61
CA CYS A 84 -9.48 10.42 2.41
C CYS A 84 -9.44 9.62 1.09
N ASN A 85 -8.63 10.06 0.15
CA ASN A 85 -8.24 9.21 -0.97
C ASN A 85 -7.56 7.96 -0.45
N HIS A 86 -7.75 6.83 -1.11
CA HIS A 86 -7.05 5.60 -0.77
C HIS A 86 -5.59 5.66 -1.24
N ALA A 87 -4.71 4.91 -0.60
CA ALA A 87 -3.28 4.88 -0.91
C ALA A 87 -3.02 4.46 -2.36
N GLU A 88 -3.77 3.47 -2.83
CA GLU A 88 -3.72 2.93 -4.18
C GLU A 88 -4.12 3.99 -5.21
N ALA A 89 -5.24 4.68 -4.95
CA ALA A 89 -5.70 5.77 -5.81
C ALA A 89 -4.67 6.90 -5.87
N ASN A 90 -4.07 7.29 -4.74
CA ASN A 90 -3.01 8.29 -4.72
C ASN A 90 -1.76 7.83 -5.49
N ALA A 91 -1.35 6.56 -5.38
CA ALA A 91 -0.24 6.02 -6.16
C ALA A 91 -0.53 6.10 -7.68
N ILE A 92 -1.76 5.78 -8.10
CA ILE A 92 -2.20 5.88 -9.49
C ILE A 92 -2.20 7.34 -9.96
N MET A 93 -2.74 8.26 -9.17
CA MET A 93 -2.73 9.69 -9.48
C MET A 93 -1.31 10.24 -9.58
N HIS A 94 -0.39 9.81 -8.74
CA HIS A 94 1.01 10.20 -8.82
C HIS A 94 1.65 9.74 -10.14
N CYS A 95 1.31 8.55 -10.66
CA CYS A 95 1.76 8.16 -12.00
C CYS A 95 1.34 9.16 -13.08
N ALA A 96 0.11 9.67 -12.99
CA ALA A 96 -0.38 10.68 -13.93
C ALA A 96 0.33 12.02 -13.75
N ILE A 97 0.46 12.52 -12.52
CA ILE A 97 1.14 13.79 -12.19
C ILE A 97 2.60 13.79 -12.63
N LEU A 98 3.30 12.68 -12.45
CA LEU A 98 4.71 12.53 -12.81
C LEU A 98 4.93 12.20 -14.29
N GLY A 99 3.86 12.03 -15.08
CA GLY A 99 3.94 11.69 -16.49
C GLY A 99 4.44 10.25 -16.76
N VAL A 100 4.41 9.37 -15.76
CA VAL A 100 4.87 7.97 -15.88
C VAL A 100 3.70 6.99 -16.09
N GLY A 101 2.53 7.48 -16.49
CA GLY A 101 1.33 6.66 -16.68
C GLY A 101 1.51 5.48 -17.65
N SER A 102 2.34 5.60 -18.67
CA SER A 102 2.68 4.49 -19.57
C SER A 102 3.44 3.35 -18.85
N GLY A 103 4.07 3.63 -17.72
CA GLY A 103 4.79 2.66 -16.90
C GLY A 103 3.87 1.78 -16.04
N THR A 104 2.58 2.07 -15.94
CA THR A 104 1.65 1.29 -15.12
C THR A 104 1.26 -0.05 -15.75
N LYS A 105 1.30 -0.12 -17.09
CA LYS A 105 1.00 -1.38 -17.79
C LYS A 105 2.01 -2.47 -17.39
N ASP A 106 1.47 -3.64 -17.05
CA ASP A 106 2.23 -4.82 -16.63
C ASP A 106 3.04 -4.62 -15.32
N SER A 107 2.70 -3.58 -14.54
CA SER A 107 3.31 -3.31 -13.24
C SER A 107 2.69 -4.14 -12.10
N THR A 108 3.37 -4.12 -10.96
CA THR A 108 2.88 -4.67 -9.69
C THR A 108 2.55 -3.53 -8.72
N MET A 109 1.40 -3.59 -8.09
CA MET A 109 1.03 -2.72 -6.97
C MET A 109 1.26 -3.47 -5.66
N TYR A 110 2.06 -2.90 -4.78
CA TYR A 110 2.21 -3.32 -3.39
C TYR A 110 1.38 -2.41 -2.52
N THR A 111 0.52 -2.96 -1.68
CA THR A 111 -0.32 -2.18 -0.77
C THR A 111 -0.41 -2.88 0.59
N THR A 112 -0.32 -2.10 1.67
CA THR A 112 -0.33 -2.65 3.04
C THR A 112 -1.67 -3.25 3.44
N PHE A 113 -2.70 -3.04 2.61
CA PHE A 113 -4.02 -3.66 2.75
C PHE A 113 -4.60 -3.93 1.36
N VAL A 114 -5.45 -4.95 1.20
CA VAL A 114 -6.03 -5.26 -0.11
C VAL A 114 -6.88 -4.10 -0.64
N THR A 115 -6.87 -3.94 -1.95
CA THR A 115 -7.62 -2.90 -2.64
C THR A 115 -9.14 -3.06 -2.44
N CYS A 116 -9.85 -1.96 -2.22
CA CYS A 116 -11.32 -1.96 -2.31
C CYS A 116 -11.77 -2.05 -3.78
N LEU A 117 -13.07 -2.26 -4.00
CA LEU A 117 -13.65 -2.40 -5.35
C LEU A 117 -13.25 -1.24 -6.28
N GLU A 118 -13.34 0.01 -5.81
CA GLU A 118 -13.01 1.19 -6.64
C GLU A 118 -11.52 1.22 -7.02
N CYS A 119 -10.62 0.95 -6.07
CA CYS A 119 -9.19 0.87 -6.36
C CYS A 119 -8.85 -0.31 -7.28
N SER A 120 -9.57 -1.43 -7.14
CA SER A 120 -9.41 -2.59 -8.02
C SER A 120 -9.78 -2.25 -9.47
N LYS A 121 -10.91 -1.57 -9.69
CA LYS A 121 -11.31 -1.08 -11.03
C LYS A 121 -10.26 -0.15 -11.63
N MET A 122 -9.74 0.79 -10.85
CA MET A 122 -8.67 1.69 -11.31
C MET A 122 -7.39 0.91 -11.67
N ALA A 123 -6.97 -0.03 -10.83
CA ALA A 123 -5.78 -0.86 -11.06
C ALA A 123 -5.90 -1.68 -12.36
N ILE A 124 -7.06 -2.27 -12.60
CA ILE A 124 -7.36 -3.00 -13.85
C ILE A 124 -7.26 -2.04 -15.05
N THR A 125 -7.91 -0.87 -14.97
CA THR A 125 -7.97 0.10 -16.06
C THR A 125 -6.59 0.58 -16.50
N ILE A 126 -5.67 0.81 -15.57
CA ILE A 126 -4.30 1.26 -15.89
C ILE A 126 -3.33 0.12 -16.22
N GLY A 127 -3.82 -1.14 -16.25
CA GLY A 127 -3.06 -2.30 -16.68
C GLY A 127 -2.14 -2.91 -15.63
N ILE A 128 -2.40 -2.72 -14.34
CA ILE A 128 -1.70 -3.47 -13.28
C ILE A 128 -2.00 -4.96 -13.46
N LYS A 129 -0.99 -5.79 -13.39
CA LYS A 129 -1.10 -7.25 -13.55
C LYS A 129 -1.05 -8.01 -12.24
N ARG A 130 -0.50 -7.38 -11.20
CA ARG A 130 -0.29 -8.05 -9.92
C ARG A 130 -0.52 -7.08 -8.77
N ILE A 131 -1.26 -7.52 -7.76
CA ILE A 131 -1.41 -6.83 -6.48
C ILE A 131 -0.81 -7.73 -5.39
N VAL A 132 0.07 -7.16 -4.59
CA VAL A 132 0.69 -7.80 -3.43
C VAL A 132 0.24 -7.05 -2.18
N CYS A 133 -0.31 -7.75 -1.18
CA CYS A 133 -0.86 -7.12 0.03
C CYS A 133 -0.52 -7.90 1.30
N LEU A 134 -0.73 -7.27 2.49
CA LEU A 134 -0.50 -7.88 3.81
C LEU A 134 -1.78 -8.29 4.53
N GLY A 135 -2.91 -7.88 4.06
CA GLY A 135 -4.20 -8.19 4.67
C GLY A 135 -5.33 -7.97 3.70
N SER A 136 -6.49 -8.54 4.02
CA SER A 136 -7.66 -8.49 3.16
C SER A 136 -8.91 -8.09 3.96
N TYR A 137 -9.91 -7.59 3.27
CA TYR A 137 -11.28 -7.56 3.78
C TYR A 137 -11.89 -8.95 3.72
N PRO A 138 -12.78 -9.33 4.64
CA PRO A 138 -13.50 -10.61 4.58
C PRO A 138 -14.29 -10.78 3.27
N GLU A 139 -14.77 -9.67 2.71
CA GLU A 139 -15.62 -9.60 1.51
C GLU A 139 -14.87 -9.08 0.29
N THR A 140 -13.54 -9.30 0.20
CA THR A 140 -12.80 -8.86 -0.99
C THR A 140 -13.31 -9.62 -2.22
N ASP A 141 -13.82 -8.86 -3.17
CA ASP A 141 -14.25 -9.41 -4.47
C ASP A 141 -13.03 -9.73 -5.35
N TYR A 142 -12.48 -10.91 -5.11
CA TYR A 142 -11.40 -11.45 -5.94
C TYR A 142 -11.86 -11.92 -7.31
N GLU A 143 -13.18 -12.06 -7.53
CA GLU A 143 -13.73 -12.53 -8.78
C GLU A 143 -13.47 -11.54 -9.90
N LEU A 144 -13.76 -10.26 -9.67
CA LEU A 144 -13.44 -9.17 -10.60
C LEU A 144 -11.94 -9.16 -10.97
N LEU A 145 -11.06 -9.30 -9.99
CA LEU A 145 -9.61 -9.28 -10.22
C LEU A 145 -9.17 -10.50 -11.03
N ARG A 146 -9.72 -11.68 -10.73
CA ARG A 146 -9.44 -12.91 -11.48
C ARG A 146 -9.97 -12.86 -12.92
N GLU A 147 -11.19 -12.36 -13.13
CA GLU A 147 -11.77 -12.18 -14.45
C GLU A 147 -10.91 -11.25 -15.31
N ALA A 148 -10.37 -10.19 -14.73
CA ALA A 148 -9.43 -9.27 -15.38
C ALA A 148 -8.01 -9.85 -15.56
N GLY A 149 -7.76 -11.10 -15.15
CA GLY A 149 -6.44 -11.73 -15.23
C GLY A 149 -5.39 -11.12 -14.29
N LEU A 150 -5.81 -10.46 -13.22
CA LEU A 150 -4.93 -9.81 -12.25
C LEU A 150 -4.60 -10.80 -11.11
N GLN A 151 -3.32 -11.00 -10.85
CA GLN A 151 -2.85 -11.86 -9.78
C GLN A 151 -2.88 -11.12 -8.44
N VAL A 152 -3.46 -11.73 -7.42
CA VAL A 152 -3.39 -11.23 -6.02
C VAL A 152 -2.53 -12.17 -5.19
N VAL A 153 -1.58 -11.59 -4.45
CA VAL A 153 -0.67 -12.30 -3.54
C VAL A 153 -0.78 -11.68 -2.16
N VAL A 154 -1.04 -12.49 -1.16
CA VAL A 154 -1.02 -12.07 0.26
C VAL A 154 0.30 -12.54 0.87
N LEU A 155 1.11 -11.60 1.35
CA LEU A 155 2.38 -11.90 2.00
C LEU A 155 2.19 -12.23 3.48
N ASP A 156 3.09 -13.06 4.01
CA ASP A 156 3.18 -13.29 5.44
C ASP A 156 3.67 -12.02 6.16
N LYS A 157 2.80 -11.47 6.99
CA LYS A 157 3.10 -10.28 7.80
C LYS A 157 4.28 -10.50 8.75
N ASN A 158 4.52 -11.73 9.22
CA ASN A 158 5.64 -12.00 10.11
C ASN A 158 6.98 -11.83 9.40
N ARG A 159 7.05 -12.15 8.11
CA ARG A 159 8.25 -11.91 7.30
C ARG A 159 8.55 -10.41 7.17
N ILE A 160 7.53 -9.59 6.98
CA ILE A 160 7.68 -8.14 6.90
C ILE A 160 8.10 -7.57 8.27
N ASN A 161 7.48 -8.01 9.35
CA ASN A 161 7.87 -7.62 10.71
C ASN A 161 9.34 -7.98 11.01
N HIS A 162 9.79 -9.17 10.59
CA HIS A 162 11.19 -9.56 10.72
C HIS A 162 12.12 -8.53 10.06
N TRP A 163 11.86 -8.15 8.81
CA TRP A 163 12.70 -7.17 8.10
C TRP A 163 12.65 -5.77 8.71
N ILE A 164 11.51 -5.36 9.28
CA ILE A 164 11.41 -4.10 10.04
C ILE A 164 12.35 -4.15 11.25
N MET A 165 12.38 -5.26 11.97
CA MET A 165 13.29 -5.42 13.10
C MET A 165 14.76 -5.40 12.67
N VAL A 166 15.09 -6.09 11.58
CA VAL A 166 16.46 -6.06 11.00
C VAL A 166 16.91 -4.65 10.63
N LEU A 167 16.01 -3.79 10.14
CA LEU A 167 16.32 -2.38 9.84
C LEU A 167 16.66 -1.56 11.10
N LEU A 168 16.16 -1.97 12.27
CA LEU A 168 16.37 -1.28 13.54
C LEU A 168 17.57 -1.83 14.32
N GLU A 169 18.08 -3.00 13.91
CA GLU A 169 19.28 -3.59 14.53
C GLU A 169 20.52 -2.82 14.06
N GLU A 170 21.36 -2.43 15.01
CA GLU A 170 22.67 -1.88 14.68
C GLU A 170 23.52 -2.96 14.00
N PRO A 171 24.26 -2.64 12.93
CA PRO A 171 25.18 -3.59 12.33
C PRO A 171 26.17 -4.05 13.40
N ASN A 172 26.27 -5.39 13.59
CA ASN A 172 27.19 -5.98 14.53
C ASN A 172 28.60 -5.38 14.32
N ALA A 173 29.13 -4.69 15.33
CA ALA A 173 30.45 -4.06 15.29
C ALA A 173 31.59 -5.02 14.91
N ASN A 174 31.34 -6.33 14.97
CA ASN A 174 32.26 -7.39 14.58
C ASN A 174 32.29 -7.70 13.07
N LEU A 175 31.47 -7.02 12.26
CA LEU A 175 31.45 -7.19 10.78
C LEU A 175 32.20 -6.07 10.05
N VAL A 176 32.75 -5.08 10.76
CA VAL A 176 33.65 -4.10 10.15
C VAL A 176 35.04 -4.74 10.09
N PRO A 177 35.62 -5.01 8.90
CA PRO A 177 37.00 -5.44 8.78
C PRO A 177 37.90 -4.32 9.39
N LYS A 178 38.77 -4.72 10.29
CA LYS A 178 39.84 -3.83 10.81
C LYS A 178 40.84 -3.53 9.70
#